data_fe8e990172c062c8d86d3622b956688b
#
_entry.id   fe8e990172c062c8d86d3622b956688b
#
_cell.length_a   1.000
_cell.length_b   1.000
_cell.length_c   1.000
_cell.angle_alpha   90.00
_cell.angle_beta   90.00
_cell.angle_gamma   90.00
#
_symmetry.space_group_name_H-M   'P 1'
#
loop_
_entity.id
_entity.type
_entity.pdbx_description
1 polymer ?
#
loop_
_entity_poly.entity_id
_entity_poly.type
_entity_poly.pdbx_seq_one_letter_code
_entity_poly.pdbx_strand_id
1 'polypeptide(L)'
;MATAKPEPASPALIEDLVAANRVLSNEGVVDGFGHVSVRHDSEAGVFLLAGSMAPGLVTAADIMQFGEDGEALGGDRRTAYVERYIHSEIYKAQPTVQAVVHSHSPAVIPFGVANAKLRPIYHMSSFLGCDVPVFEIRDTGGDATDMLIRTPLLGAALARTLGDATVALMRGHGNVVVGRSLPEVVYRAVYTEANARLQADAMRLGDGRVIYLSDGEAAASMATNAGVLTRAWQLWKAAALEKRG
;
A
#
# COMPACT_ATOMS: atom_id res chain seq x y z
N MET A 1 -6.23 -23.22 20.75
CA MET A 1 -7.72 -23.08 20.69
C MET A 1 -8.04 -22.66 19.26
N ALA A 2 -8.95 -23.34 18.57
CA ALA A 2 -9.41 -22.86 17.26
C ALA A 2 -10.11 -21.52 17.48
N THR A 3 -9.59 -20.46 16.89
CA THR A 3 -10.24 -19.14 16.89
C THR A 3 -11.60 -19.30 16.20
N ALA A 4 -12.65 -18.77 16.82
CA ALA A 4 -13.97 -18.77 16.23
C ALA A 4 -13.89 -18.17 14.81
N LYS A 5 -14.71 -18.68 13.90
CA LYS A 5 -14.80 -18.08 12.56
C LYS A 5 -15.39 -16.69 12.71
N PRO A 6 -14.67 -15.64 12.28
CA PRO A 6 -15.20 -14.29 12.36
C PRO A 6 -16.45 -14.12 11.46
N GLU A 7 -17.26 -13.11 11.75
CA GLU A 7 -18.40 -12.76 10.89
C GLU A 7 -17.92 -12.46 9.45
N PRO A 8 -18.75 -12.71 8.44
CA PRO A 8 -18.41 -12.33 7.07
C PRO A 8 -18.35 -10.80 6.94
N ALA A 9 -17.33 -10.29 6.25
CA ALA A 9 -17.30 -8.90 5.85
C ALA A 9 -18.43 -8.55 4.87
N SER A 10 -18.83 -7.29 4.82
CA SER A 10 -19.89 -6.88 3.90
C SER A 10 -19.52 -7.15 2.44
N PRO A 11 -20.50 -7.54 1.60
CA PRO A 11 -20.27 -7.75 0.16
C PRO A 11 -19.68 -6.52 -0.53
N ALA A 12 -20.06 -5.32 -0.09
CA ALA A 12 -19.55 -4.07 -0.62
C ALA A 12 -18.05 -3.88 -0.34
N LEU A 13 -17.58 -4.20 0.87
CA LEU A 13 -16.16 -4.12 1.22
C LEU A 13 -15.34 -5.13 0.44
N ILE A 14 -15.86 -6.36 0.26
CA ILE A 14 -15.19 -7.40 -0.54
C ILE A 14 -15.09 -6.96 -2.02
N GLU A 15 -16.17 -6.40 -2.59
CA GLU A 15 -16.15 -5.88 -3.96
C GLU A 15 -15.13 -4.76 -4.11
N ASP A 16 -15.07 -3.82 -3.17
CA ASP A 16 -14.11 -2.73 -3.17
C ASP A 16 -12.67 -3.25 -3.06
N LEU A 17 -12.41 -4.27 -2.24
CA LEU A 17 -11.08 -4.87 -2.11
C LEU A 17 -10.67 -5.60 -3.40
N VAL A 18 -11.58 -6.31 -4.06
CA VAL A 18 -11.34 -6.92 -5.38
C VAL A 18 -11.04 -5.84 -6.42
N ALA A 19 -11.84 -4.77 -6.44
CA ALA A 19 -11.61 -3.64 -7.34
C ALA A 19 -10.25 -3.00 -7.09
N ALA A 20 -9.86 -2.79 -5.81
CA ALA A 20 -8.56 -2.21 -5.44
C ALA A 20 -7.38 -3.04 -6.00
N ASN A 21 -7.41 -4.37 -5.85
CA ASN A 21 -6.40 -5.27 -6.42
C ASN A 21 -6.25 -5.08 -7.94
N ARG A 22 -7.39 -5.05 -8.65
CA ARG A 22 -7.40 -4.90 -10.11
C ARG A 22 -6.99 -3.50 -10.57
N VAL A 23 -7.43 -2.46 -9.86
CA VAL A 23 -7.01 -1.08 -10.15
C VAL A 23 -5.50 -0.95 -10.04
N LEU A 24 -4.91 -1.42 -8.95
CA LEU A 24 -3.46 -1.34 -8.75
C LEU A 24 -2.69 -2.09 -9.85
N SER A 25 -3.21 -3.22 -10.33
CA SER A 25 -2.65 -3.96 -11.45
C SER A 25 -2.82 -3.21 -12.79
N ASN A 26 -4.00 -2.64 -13.06
CA ASN A 26 -4.26 -1.88 -14.28
C ASN A 26 -3.43 -0.61 -14.39
N GLU A 27 -3.18 0.06 -13.25
CA GLU A 27 -2.39 1.29 -13.16
C GLU A 27 -0.88 1.03 -13.07
N GLY A 28 -0.44 -0.25 -13.10
CA GLY A 28 0.97 -0.63 -13.10
C GLY A 28 1.69 -0.39 -11.79
N VAL A 29 0.96 -0.32 -10.67
CA VAL A 29 1.51 -0.23 -9.32
C VAL A 29 1.96 -1.59 -8.81
N VAL A 30 1.20 -2.63 -9.15
CA VAL A 30 1.50 -4.04 -8.89
C VAL A 30 1.46 -4.84 -10.19
N ASP A 31 2.16 -5.96 -10.22
CA ASP A 31 2.16 -6.90 -11.35
C ASP A 31 1.65 -8.29 -10.93
N GLY A 32 2.44 -9.34 -11.06
CA GLY A 32 2.18 -10.66 -10.48
C GLY A 32 2.37 -10.70 -8.96
N PHE A 33 2.95 -9.65 -8.39
CA PHE A 33 3.31 -9.49 -6.99
C PHE A 33 2.77 -8.17 -6.43
N GLY A 34 2.87 -8.02 -5.10
CA GLY A 34 2.22 -6.93 -4.38
C GLY A 34 0.83 -7.31 -3.90
N HIS A 35 0.29 -6.55 -2.97
CA HIS A 35 -1.00 -6.86 -2.35
C HIS A 35 -1.60 -5.65 -1.63
N VAL A 36 -2.92 -5.67 -1.48
CA VAL A 36 -3.69 -4.66 -0.75
C VAL A 36 -4.58 -5.32 0.27
N SER A 37 -4.67 -4.73 1.45
CA SER A 37 -5.57 -5.14 2.53
C SER A 37 -6.45 -4.01 3.01
N VAL A 38 -7.50 -4.37 3.73
CA VAL A 38 -8.40 -3.44 4.41
C VAL A 38 -8.84 -4.02 5.75
N ARG A 39 -9.05 -3.18 6.78
CA ARG A 39 -9.67 -3.62 8.04
C ARG A 39 -11.09 -4.13 7.77
N HIS A 40 -11.49 -5.11 8.55
CA HIS A 40 -12.86 -5.60 8.56
C HIS A 40 -13.83 -4.51 9.01
N ASP A 41 -15.02 -4.45 8.42
CA ASP A 41 -16.00 -3.40 8.65
C ASP A 41 -16.84 -3.57 9.94
N SER A 42 -16.84 -4.76 10.54
CA SER A 42 -17.57 -5.05 11.79
C SER A 42 -16.74 -5.76 12.88
N GLU A 43 -15.63 -6.43 12.51
CA GLU A 43 -14.81 -7.19 13.44
C GLU A 43 -13.52 -6.45 13.79
N ALA A 44 -13.40 -5.97 15.02
CA ALA A 44 -12.19 -5.31 15.50
C ALA A 44 -11.01 -6.29 15.53
N GLY A 45 -9.82 -5.80 15.14
CA GLY A 45 -8.61 -6.63 15.12
C GLY A 45 -8.54 -7.61 13.93
N VAL A 46 -9.48 -7.54 13.00
CA VAL A 46 -9.50 -8.38 11.78
C VAL A 46 -9.24 -7.51 10.55
N PHE A 47 -8.50 -8.05 9.58
CA PHE A 47 -8.32 -7.44 8.27
C PHE A 47 -8.51 -8.45 7.14
N LEU A 48 -8.83 -7.95 5.96
CA LEU A 48 -9.06 -8.71 4.74
C LEU A 48 -7.86 -8.57 3.81
N LEU A 49 -7.43 -9.67 3.24
CA LEU A 49 -6.35 -9.74 2.27
C LEU A 49 -6.61 -10.93 1.35
N ALA A 50 -6.24 -10.86 0.09
CA ALA A 50 -6.35 -12.01 -0.81
C ALA A 50 -5.38 -13.13 -0.39
N GLY A 51 -5.71 -14.37 -0.75
CA GLY A 51 -4.75 -15.47 -0.77
C GLY A 51 -3.57 -15.15 -1.71
N SER A 52 -2.46 -15.89 -1.57
CA SER A 52 -1.24 -15.66 -2.35
C SER A 52 -1.47 -15.91 -3.85
N MET A 53 -1.77 -14.83 -4.59
CA MET A 53 -2.01 -14.84 -6.03
C MET A 53 -1.76 -13.47 -6.65
N ALA A 54 -1.69 -13.42 -7.99
CA ALA A 54 -1.54 -12.15 -8.70
C ALA A 54 -2.74 -11.22 -8.48
N PRO A 55 -2.52 -9.95 -8.08
CA PRO A 55 -3.60 -9.01 -7.73
C PRO A 55 -4.65 -8.83 -8.84
N GLY A 56 -4.22 -8.77 -10.10
CA GLY A 56 -5.13 -8.62 -11.25
C GLY A 56 -6.12 -9.78 -11.45
N LEU A 57 -5.88 -10.93 -10.81
CA LEU A 57 -6.73 -12.13 -10.91
C LEU A 57 -7.66 -12.33 -9.72
N VAL A 58 -7.54 -11.52 -8.68
CA VAL A 58 -8.30 -11.66 -7.42
C VAL A 58 -9.81 -11.58 -7.68
N THR A 59 -10.53 -12.50 -7.04
CA THR A 59 -12.00 -12.54 -6.98
C THR A 59 -12.48 -12.51 -5.52
N ALA A 60 -13.79 -12.37 -5.31
CA ALA A 60 -14.35 -12.37 -3.97
C ALA A 60 -14.07 -13.69 -3.20
N ALA A 61 -13.99 -14.82 -3.92
CA ALA A 61 -13.69 -16.13 -3.34
C ALA A 61 -12.25 -16.25 -2.82
N ASP A 62 -11.35 -15.39 -3.27
CA ASP A 62 -9.94 -15.42 -2.90
C ASP A 62 -9.64 -14.59 -1.65
N ILE A 63 -10.59 -13.77 -1.20
CA ILE A 63 -10.40 -12.94 0.01
C ILE A 63 -10.42 -13.84 1.25
N MET A 64 -9.43 -13.61 2.10
CA MET A 64 -9.24 -14.29 3.39
C MET A 64 -9.35 -13.26 4.53
N GLN A 65 -9.62 -13.76 5.74
CA GLN A 65 -9.64 -12.95 6.96
C GLN A 65 -8.43 -13.30 7.83
N PHE A 66 -7.78 -12.29 8.35
CA PHE A 66 -6.58 -12.41 9.19
C PHE A 66 -6.77 -11.68 10.52
N GLY A 67 -6.22 -12.26 11.59
CA GLY A 67 -6.11 -11.60 12.88
C GLY A 67 -4.96 -10.60 12.93
N GLU A 68 -4.88 -9.84 14.03
CA GLU A 68 -3.78 -8.89 14.25
C GLU A 68 -2.39 -9.56 14.29
N ASP A 69 -2.32 -10.84 14.59
CA ASP A 69 -1.08 -11.63 14.55
C ASP A 69 -0.62 -11.97 13.13
N GLY A 70 -1.44 -11.64 12.12
CA GLY A 70 -1.18 -11.97 10.72
C GLY A 70 -1.52 -13.41 10.36
N GLU A 71 -2.18 -14.18 11.24
CA GLU A 71 -2.59 -15.55 10.96
C GLU A 71 -4.02 -15.60 10.41
N ALA A 72 -4.25 -16.54 9.48
CA ALA A 72 -5.56 -16.72 8.86
C ALA A 72 -6.58 -17.26 9.88
N LEU A 73 -7.77 -16.67 9.89
CA LEU A 73 -8.84 -16.97 10.82
C LEU A 73 -9.78 -18.08 10.29
N GLY A 74 -10.61 -18.64 11.17
CA GLY A 74 -11.65 -19.61 10.82
C GLY A 74 -11.14 -20.95 10.28
N GLY A 75 -9.84 -21.27 10.49
CA GLY A 75 -9.24 -22.50 9.98
C GLY A 75 -9.01 -22.50 8.47
N ASP A 76 -8.98 -21.34 7.84
CA ASP A 76 -8.64 -21.19 6.42
C ASP A 76 -7.21 -21.70 6.15
N ARG A 77 -7.08 -22.65 5.23
CA ARG A 77 -5.80 -23.30 4.89
C ARG A 77 -5.25 -22.89 3.53
N ARG A 78 -5.87 -21.91 2.88
CA ARG A 78 -5.33 -21.35 1.63
C ARG A 78 -3.96 -20.73 1.88
N THR A 79 -3.11 -20.74 0.88
CA THR A 79 -1.78 -20.11 0.98
C THR A 79 -1.93 -18.62 1.14
N ALA A 80 -1.43 -18.06 2.25
CA ALA A 80 -1.36 -16.65 2.51
C ALA A 80 -0.08 -16.04 1.92
N TYR A 81 -0.08 -14.72 1.66
CA TYR A 81 1.16 -14.01 1.34
C TYR A 81 2.18 -14.15 2.50
N VAL A 82 3.43 -14.38 2.15
CA VAL A 82 4.53 -14.42 3.11
C VAL A 82 4.64 -13.10 3.86
N GLU A 83 4.44 -12.00 3.16
CA GLU A 83 4.59 -10.63 3.66
C GLU A 83 3.32 -10.04 4.30
N ARG A 84 2.36 -10.87 4.70
CA ARG A 84 1.16 -10.44 5.44
C ARG A 84 1.47 -9.68 6.73
N TYR A 85 2.66 -9.85 7.27
CA TYR A 85 3.14 -9.15 8.46
C TYR A 85 3.40 -7.65 8.22
N ILE A 86 3.56 -7.21 6.98
CA ILE A 86 3.52 -5.78 6.62
C ILE A 86 2.19 -5.17 7.08
N HIS A 87 1.08 -5.83 6.74
CA HIS A 87 -0.26 -5.35 7.03
C HIS A 87 -0.59 -5.43 8.53
N SER A 88 -0.42 -6.62 9.13
CA SER A 88 -0.77 -6.83 10.53
C SER A 88 -0.01 -5.88 11.47
N GLU A 89 1.29 -5.69 11.27
CA GLU A 89 2.09 -4.85 12.15
C GLU A 89 1.82 -3.34 11.95
N ILE A 90 1.50 -2.91 10.72
CA ILE A 90 1.05 -1.53 10.48
C ILE A 90 -0.31 -1.29 11.14
N TYR A 91 -1.26 -2.23 11.04
CA TYR A 91 -2.55 -2.08 11.71
C TYR A 91 -2.43 -2.04 13.23
N LYS A 92 -1.53 -2.81 13.84
CA LYS A 92 -1.24 -2.73 15.28
C LYS A 92 -0.67 -1.37 15.67
N ALA A 93 0.29 -0.87 14.89
CA ALA A 93 1.00 0.37 15.22
C ALA A 93 0.13 1.61 14.96
N GLN A 94 -0.80 1.57 14.02
CA GLN A 94 -1.55 2.73 13.54
C GLN A 94 -3.06 2.45 13.48
N PRO A 95 -3.81 2.67 14.57
CA PRO A 95 -5.26 2.39 14.62
C PRO A 95 -6.10 3.19 13.62
N THR A 96 -5.61 4.34 13.15
CA THR A 96 -6.31 5.18 12.16
C THR A 96 -6.16 4.68 10.72
N VAL A 97 -5.19 3.82 10.45
CA VAL A 97 -5.01 3.20 9.14
C VAL A 97 -6.09 2.15 8.92
N GLN A 98 -6.82 2.28 7.81
CA GLN A 98 -7.89 1.36 7.42
C GLN A 98 -7.49 0.47 6.25
N ALA A 99 -6.53 0.88 5.42
CA ALA A 99 -6.08 0.11 4.27
C ALA A 99 -4.56 0.26 4.04
N VAL A 100 -3.92 -0.81 3.58
CA VAL A 100 -2.48 -0.88 3.33
C VAL A 100 -2.23 -1.49 1.95
N VAL A 101 -1.34 -0.87 1.16
CA VAL A 101 -0.81 -1.41 -0.10
C VAL A 101 0.68 -1.66 0.06
N HIS A 102 1.12 -2.83 -0.33
CA HIS A 102 2.54 -3.11 -0.59
C HIS A 102 2.74 -3.38 -2.08
N SER A 103 3.77 -2.78 -2.67
CA SER A 103 4.05 -2.94 -4.10
C SER A 103 5.56 -2.92 -4.40
N HIS A 104 5.91 -3.55 -5.51
CA HIS A 104 7.24 -3.47 -6.13
C HIS A 104 7.26 -2.40 -7.24
N SER A 105 6.63 -1.27 -6.98
CA SER A 105 6.42 -0.14 -7.89
C SER A 105 7.73 0.30 -8.58
N PRO A 106 7.88 0.10 -9.91
CA PRO A 106 9.20 0.20 -10.56
C PRO A 106 9.81 1.59 -10.53
N ALA A 107 8.99 2.64 -10.60
CA ALA A 107 9.50 4.01 -10.54
C ALA A 107 9.92 4.43 -9.13
N VAL A 108 9.38 3.77 -8.10
CA VAL A 108 9.66 4.08 -6.68
C VAL A 108 10.95 3.42 -6.21
N ILE A 109 11.25 2.20 -6.65
CA ILE A 109 12.43 1.43 -6.22
C ILE A 109 13.74 2.23 -6.31
N PRO A 110 14.03 2.98 -7.40
CA PRO A 110 15.26 3.78 -7.50
C PRO A 110 15.46 4.76 -6.35
N PHE A 111 14.39 5.36 -5.81
CA PHE A 111 14.46 6.29 -4.68
C PHE A 111 14.80 5.61 -3.35
N GLY A 112 14.54 4.31 -3.23
CA GLY A 112 14.94 3.50 -2.06
C GLY A 112 16.41 3.09 -2.07
N VAL A 113 17.12 3.21 -3.20
CA VAL A 113 18.51 2.75 -3.35
C VAL A 113 19.47 3.85 -3.79
N ALA A 114 18.96 4.98 -4.28
CA ALA A 114 19.76 6.13 -4.69
C ALA A 114 19.82 7.18 -3.58
N ASN A 115 20.81 8.07 -3.67
CA ASN A 115 20.89 9.25 -2.78
C ASN A 115 19.96 10.37 -3.25
N ALA A 116 18.71 10.05 -3.58
CA ALA A 116 17.68 10.98 -4.02
C ALA A 116 16.41 10.74 -3.22
N LYS A 117 15.90 11.76 -2.55
CA LYS A 117 14.66 11.66 -1.78
C LYS A 117 13.44 11.72 -2.68
N LEU A 118 12.47 10.83 -2.46
CA LEU A 118 11.16 10.93 -3.07
C LEU A 118 10.38 12.08 -2.41
N ARG A 119 9.94 13.05 -3.21
CA ARG A 119 9.23 14.25 -2.76
C ARG A 119 8.13 14.64 -3.74
N PRO A 120 7.06 15.32 -3.31
CA PRO A 120 5.99 15.73 -4.20
C PRO A 120 6.48 16.82 -5.16
N ILE A 121 6.28 16.60 -6.47
CA ILE A 121 6.60 17.58 -7.52
C ILE A 121 5.34 18.19 -8.14
N TYR A 122 4.15 17.68 -7.81
CA TYR A 122 2.87 18.20 -8.29
C TYR A 122 1.75 17.92 -7.28
N HIS A 123 0.63 18.65 -7.42
CA HIS A 123 -0.43 18.69 -6.42
C HIS A 123 -1.09 17.33 -6.11
N MET A 124 -1.16 16.39 -7.07
CA MET A 124 -1.80 15.08 -6.86
C MET A 124 -1.03 14.20 -5.86
N SER A 125 0.27 14.42 -5.71
CA SER A 125 1.15 13.66 -4.82
C SER A 125 1.50 14.38 -3.51
N SER A 126 0.78 15.44 -3.19
CA SER A 126 1.01 16.28 -1.99
C SER A 126 1.04 15.50 -0.67
N PHE A 127 0.37 14.35 -0.59
CA PHE A 127 0.36 13.45 0.58
C PHE A 127 1.72 12.81 0.90
N LEU A 128 2.69 12.85 -0.02
CA LEU A 128 4.04 12.31 0.23
C LEU A 128 4.79 13.07 1.32
N GLY A 129 4.46 14.36 1.52
CA GLY A 129 5.20 15.20 2.45
C GLY A 129 6.63 15.48 2.00
N CYS A 130 7.42 16.09 2.88
CA CYS A 130 8.79 16.50 2.55
C CYS A 130 9.83 15.38 2.76
N ASP A 131 9.52 14.34 3.50
CA ASP A 131 10.47 13.27 3.85
C ASP A 131 9.76 11.91 3.87
N VAL A 132 9.88 11.17 2.76
CA VAL A 132 9.42 9.79 2.68
C VAL A 132 10.51 8.90 3.27
N PRO A 133 10.26 8.19 4.40
CA PRO A 133 11.28 7.38 5.06
C PRO A 133 11.66 6.15 4.23
N VAL A 134 12.89 5.67 4.40
CA VAL A 134 13.41 4.45 3.78
C VAL A 134 13.68 3.40 4.85
N PHE A 135 13.01 2.28 4.75
CA PHE A 135 13.24 1.13 5.60
C PHE A 135 14.46 0.33 5.11
N GLU A 136 15.46 0.19 5.98
CA GLU A 136 16.62 -0.65 5.75
C GLU A 136 16.45 -1.99 6.49
N ILE A 137 16.10 -3.03 5.75
CA ILE A 137 15.80 -4.34 6.33
C ILE A 137 17.00 -4.98 7.03
N ARG A 138 18.24 -4.65 6.61
CA ARG A 138 19.47 -5.20 7.22
C ARG A 138 19.63 -4.81 8.68
N ASP A 139 19.10 -3.67 9.09
CA ASP A 139 19.17 -3.20 10.49
C ASP A 139 18.46 -4.16 11.47
N THR A 140 17.48 -4.94 10.96
CA THR A 140 16.72 -5.90 11.76
C THR A 140 16.96 -7.34 11.31
N GLY A 141 17.08 -7.58 10.00
CA GLY A 141 17.20 -8.91 9.41
C GLY A 141 18.65 -9.37 9.16
N GLY A 142 19.62 -8.46 9.29
CA GLY A 142 21.05 -8.74 9.00
C GLY A 142 21.37 -8.76 7.50
N ASP A 143 22.65 -8.87 7.17
CA ASP A 143 23.15 -8.75 5.78
C ASP A 143 22.73 -9.91 4.85
N ALA A 144 22.39 -11.07 5.42
CA ALA A 144 21.96 -12.25 4.66
C ALA A 144 20.43 -12.35 4.51
N THR A 145 19.70 -11.24 4.64
CA THR A 145 18.25 -11.19 4.44
C THR A 145 17.87 -11.45 2.97
N ASP A 146 16.76 -12.15 2.74
CA ASP A 146 16.16 -12.32 1.43
C ASP A 146 15.25 -11.15 1.02
N MET A 147 15.29 -10.03 1.77
CA MET A 147 14.53 -8.79 1.56
C MET A 147 13.03 -8.86 1.90
N LEU A 148 12.49 -10.04 2.24
CA LEU A 148 11.06 -10.21 2.48
C LEU A 148 10.69 -10.01 3.96
N ILE A 149 9.54 -9.40 4.20
CA ILE A 149 8.98 -9.20 5.55
C ILE A 149 8.25 -10.46 6.00
N ARG A 150 9.02 -11.47 6.42
CA ARG A 150 8.52 -12.82 6.76
C ARG A 150 8.05 -12.99 8.19
N THR A 151 8.32 -12.02 9.05
CA THR A 151 8.06 -12.13 10.50
C THR A 151 7.43 -10.88 11.08
N PRO A 152 6.68 -11.02 12.21
CA PRO A 152 6.17 -9.86 12.94
C PRO A 152 7.29 -8.86 13.33
N LEU A 153 8.49 -9.35 13.66
CA LEU A 153 9.61 -8.49 14.04
C LEU A 153 10.01 -7.54 12.91
N LEU A 154 10.12 -8.05 11.68
CA LEU A 154 10.45 -7.26 10.49
C LEU A 154 9.28 -6.31 10.13
N GLY A 155 8.04 -6.79 10.22
CA GLY A 155 6.86 -5.96 10.01
C GLY A 155 6.76 -4.80 11.00
N ALA A 156 7.02 -5.06 12.29
CA ALA A 156 7.05 -4.03 13.32
C ALA A 156 8.18 -3.00 13.11
N ALA A 157 9.34 -3.43 12.60
CA ALA A 157 10.42 -2.53 12.25
C ALA A 157 10.03 -1.61 11.07
N LEU A 158 9.40 -2.16 10.02
CA LEU A 158 8.86 -1.38 8.92
C LEU A 158 7.78 -0.39 9.40
N ALA A 159 6.85 -0.83 10.26
CA ALA A 159 5.80 0.02 10.81
C ALA A 159 6.37 1.19 11.63
N ARG A 160 7.46 0.96 12.40
CA ARG A 160 8.18 2.05 13.09
C ARG A 160 8.84 3.03 12.12
N THR A 161 9.45 2.53 11.05
CA THR A 161 10.04 3.40 10.01
C THR A 161 8.97 4.23 9.31
N LEU A 162 7.81 3.65 9.00
CA LEU A 162 6.68 4.36 8.41
C LEU A 162 6.23 5.52 9.33
N GLY A 163 6.15 5.30 10.66
CA GLY A 163 5.72 6.32 11.62
C GLY A 163 4.40 6.98 11.17
N ASP A 164 4.35 8.31 11.19
CA ASP A 164 3.17 9.08 10.77
C ASP A 164 3.14 9.36 9.25
N ALA A 165 4.12 8.86 8.48
CA ALA A 165 4.16 9.05 7.04
C ALA A 165 3.07 8.23 6.33
N THR A 166 2.66 8.67 5.15
CA THR A 166 1.68 7.95 4.32
C THR A 166 2.31 6.88 3.44
N VAL A 167 3.63 6.96 3.23
CA VAL A 167 4.43 6.08 2.40
C VAL A 167 5.77 5.83 3.09
N ALA A 168 6.26 4.59 3.06
CA ALA A 168 7.64 4.27 3.35
C ALA A 168 8.23 3.45 2.20
N LEU A 169 9.44 3.81 1.79
CA LEU A 169 10.22 3.02 0.83
C LEU A 169 10.85 1.85 1.55
N MET A 170 10.99 0.73 0.84
CA MET A 170 11.73 -0.45 1.29
C MET A 170 12.95 -0.60 0.38
N ARG A 171 14.14 -0.40 0.95
CA ARG A 171 15.38 -0.37 0.16
C ARG A 171 15.53 -1.63 -0.72
N GLY A 172 15.63 -1.42 -2.05
CA GLY A 172 15.82 -2.48 -3.03
C GLY A 172 14.67 -3.48 -3.16
N HIS A 173 13.47 -3.11 -2.65
CA HIS A 173 12.31 -4.00 -2.66
C HIS A 173 11.09 -3.30 -3.30
N GLY A 174 10.64 -2.20 -2.73
CA GLY A 174 9.44 -1.47 -3.17
C GLY A 174 9.01 -0.42 -2.15
N ASN A 175 7.74 -0.41 -1.84
CA ASN A 175 7.17 0.53 -0.88
C ASN A 175 5.93 -0.02 -0.18
N VAL A 176 5.56 0.62 0.92
CA VAL A 176 4.27 0.48 1.58
C VAL A 176 3.56 1.82 1.58
N VAL A 177 2.25 1.79 1.37
CA VAL A 177 1.36 2.96 1.36
C VAL A 177 0.18 2.69 2.28
N VAL A 178 -0.21 3.69 3.06
CA VAL A 178 -1.35 3.58 3.99
C VAL A 178 -2.42 4.62 3.72
N GLY A 179 -3.66 4.28 4.07
CA GLY A 179 -4.82 5.16 3.89
C GLY A 179 -5.91 4.89 4.92
N ARG A 180 -6.84 5.85 5.03
CA ARG A 180 -8.03 5.76 5.89
C ARG A 180 -9.21 5.06 5.21
N SER A 181 -9.03 4.63 3.95
CA SER A 181 -10.00 3.86 3.17
C SER A 181 -9.30 3.20 1.97
N LEU A 182 -9.95 2.21 1.34
CA LEU A 182 -9.49 1.63 0.07
C LEU A 182 -9.33 2.68 -1.04
N PRO A 183 -10.32 3.57 -1.29
CA PRO A 183 -10.14 4.62 -2.28
C PRO A 183 -8.91 5.50 -2.03
N GLU A 184 -8.64 5.86 -0.76
CA GLU A 184 -7.52 6.71 -0.41
C GLU A 184 -6.17 6.00 -0.60
N VAL A 185 -6.03 4.75 -0.14
CA VAL A 185 -4.77 4.02 -0.29
C VAL A 185 -4.45 3.73 -1.76
N VAL A 186 -5.45 3.38 -2.57
CA VAL A 186 -5.28 3.18 -4.01
C VAL A 186 -4.85 4.48 -4.70
N TYR A 187 -5.52 5.60 -4.40
CA TYR A 187 -5.13 6.92 -4.89
C TYR A 187 -3.66 7.22 -4.56
N ARG A 188 -3.28 7.06 -3.29
CA ARG A 188 -1.90 7.30 -2.85
C ARG A 188 -0.91 6.38 -3.56
N ALA A 189 -1.21 5.11 -3.72
CA ALA A 189 -0.32 4.15 -4.38
C ALA A 189 -0.11 4.49 -5.87
N VAL A 190 -1.18 4.78 -6.61
CA VAL A 190 -1.12 5.20 -8.02
C VAL A 190 -0.33 6.49 -8.18
N TYR A 191 -0.59 7.51 -7.35
CA TYR A 191 0.10 8.78 -7.48
C TYR A 191 1.51 8.79 -6.86
N THR A 192 1.86 7.83 -6.01
CA THR A 192 3.25 7.60 -5.59
C THR A 192 4.08 7.11 -6.77
N GLU A 193 3.60 6.10 -7.53
CA GLU A 193 4.25 5.61 -8.75
C GLU A 193 4.36 6.72 -9.80
N ALA A 194 3.26 7.44 -10.05
CA ALA A 194 3.25 8.53 -11.02
C ALA A 194 4.24 9.65 -10.65
N ASN A 195 4.26 10.07 -9.37
CA ASN A 195 5.19 11.09 -8.89
C ASN A 195 6.65 10.65 -9.02
N ALA A 196 6.95 9.41 -8.65
CA ALA A 196 8.31 8.88 -8.74
C ALA A 196 8.84 8.92 -10.18
N ARG A 197 8.00 8.50 -11.14
CA ARG A 197 8.33 8.56 -12.58
C ARG A 197 8.56 9.99 -13.03
N LEU A 198 7.63 10.90 -12.75
CA LEU A 198 7.73 12.31 -13.12
C LEU A 198 8.91 13.01 -12.44
N GLN A 199 9.20 12.69 -11.18
CA GLN A 199 10.36 13.25 -10.48
C GLN A 199 11.67 12.79 -11.10
N ALA A 200 11.80 11.51 -11.47
CA ALA A 200 12.97 10.99 -12.17
C ALA A 200 13.16 11.69 -13.52
N ASP A 201 12.08 11.97 -14.27
CA ASP A 201 12.12 12.72 -15.51
C ASP A 201 12.52 14.17 -15.28
N ALA A 202 11.97 14.84 -14.27
CA ALA A 202 12.32 16.21 -13.91
C ALA A 202 13.80 16.33 -13.51
N MET A 203 14.35 15.33 -12.79
CA MET A 203 15.78 15.29 -12.43
C MET A 203 16.67 15.19 -13.68
N ARG A 204 16.26 14.42 -14.68
CA ARG A 204 17.01 14.32 -15.96
C ARG A 204 16.96 15.62 -16.76
N LEU A 205 15.80 16.27 -16.83
CA LEU A 205 15.60 17.54 -17.53
C LEU A 205 16.33 18.71 -16.87
N GLY A 206 16.45 18.70 -15.55
CA GLY A 206 16.97 19.79 -14.73
C GLY A 206 18.41 19.61 -14.24
N ASP A 207 19.19 18.66 -14.80
CA ASP A 207 20.53 18.31 -14.31
C ASP A 207 20.56 18.07 -12.79
N GLY A 208 19.57 17.33 -12.30
CA GLY A 208 19.37 17.02 -10.88
C GLY A 208 18.64 18.10 -10.08
N ARG A 209 18.36 19.26 -10.65
CA ARG A 209 17.62 20.34 -9.99
C ARG A 209 16.13 20.21 -10.23
N VAL A 210 15.36 20.03 -9.16
CA VAL A 210 13.90 19.90 -9.20
C VAL A 210 13.28 20.92 -8.27
N ILE A 211 12.21 21.57 -8.72
CA ILE A 211 11.38 22.44 -7.88
C ILE A 211 10.28 21.53 -7.28
N TYR A 212 10.31 21.38 -5.98
CA TYR A 212 9.34 20.60 -5.22
C TYR A 212 8.21 21.48 -4.69
N LEU A 213 7.07 20.90 -4.36
CA LEU A 213 6.05 21.62 -3.60
C LEU A 213 6.64 22.10 -2.27
N SER A 214 6.29 23.32 -1.88
CA SER A 214 6.50 23.79 -0.51
C SER A 214 5.52 23.07 0.44
N ASP A 215 5.81 23.11 1.75
CA ASP A 215 4.91 22.51 2.76
C ASP A 215 3.51 23.14 2.73
N GLY A 216 3.43 24.46 2.47
CA GLY A 216 2.18 25.18 2.32
C GLY A 216 1.37 24.73 1.09
N GLU A 217 2.03 24.58 -0.07
CA GLU A 217 1.41 24.06 -1.29
C GLU A 217 0.95 22.61 -1.12
N ALA A 218 1.77 21.78 -0.48
CA ALA A 218 1.43 20.39 -0.20
C ALA A 218 0.21 20.29 0.73
N ALA A 219 0.16 21.05 1.82
CA ALA A 219 -0.95 21.07 2.75
C ALA A 219 -2.26 21.54 2.10
N ALA A 220 -2.22 22.64 1.34
CA ALA A 220 -3.39 23.18 0.63
C ALA A 220 -3.90 22.20 -0.44
N SER A 221 -2.98 21.61 -1.21
CA SER A 221 -3.33 20.62 -2.25
C SER A 221 -3.92 19.36 -1.64
N MET A 222 -3.38 18.86 -0.53
CA MET A 222 -3.90 17.69 0.16
C MET A 222 -5.34 17.89 0.65
N ALA A 223 -5.66 19.07 1.21
CA ALA A 223 -7.01 19.41 1.63
C ALA A 223 -8.00 19.43 0.45
N THR A 224 -7.59 19.98 -0.69
CA THR A 224 -8.41 20.02 -1.91
C THR A 224 -8.63 18.61 -2.48
N ASN A 225 -7.55 17.81 -2.56
CA ASN A 225 -7.61 16.46 -3.15
C ASN A 225 -8.49 15.51 -2.34
N ALA A 226 -8.54 15.66 -1.02
CA ALA A 226 -9.42 14.85 -0.15
C ALA A 226 -10.90 14.96 -0.57
N GLY A 227 -11.34 16.12 -1.05
CA GLY A 227 -12.71 16.35 -1.51
C GLY A 227 -13.06 15.75 -2.88
N VAL A 228 -12.07 15.39 -3.69
CA VAL A 228 -12.26 14.90 -5.07
C VAL A 228 -11.75 13.49 -5.33
N LEU A 229 -11.19 12.85 -4.32
CA LEU A 229 -10.60 11.50 -4.39
C LEU A 229 -11.60 10.45 -4.91
N THR A 230 -12.85 10.53 -4.52
CA THR A 230 -13.92 9.62 -4.95
C THR A 230 -14.12 9.58 -6.46
N ARG A 231 -13.85 10.70 -7.18
CA ARG A 231 -13.95 10.74 -8.64
C ARG A 231 -12.95 9.81 -9.32
N ALA A 232 -11.70 9.79 -8.86
CA ALA A 232 -10.68 8.89 -9.38
C ALA A 232 -11.04 7.43 -9.06
N TRP A 233 -11.46 7.15 -7.84
CA TRP A 233 -11.89 5.83 -7.43
C TRP A 233 -13.04 5.28 -8.28
N GLN A 234 -14.09 6.09 -8.50
CA GLN A 234 -15.23 5.67 -9.32
C GLN A 234 -14.83 5.32 -10.74
N LEU A 235 -13.96 6.12 -11.39
CA LEU A 235 -13.45 5.85 -12.72
C LEU A 235 -12.67 4.52 -12.74
N TRP A 236 -11.72 4.36 -11.84
CA TRP A 236 -10.88 3.15 -11.79
C TRP A 236 -11.68 1.90 -11.44
N LYS A 237 -12.59 2.00 -10.45
CA LYS A 237 -13.46 0.87 -10.05
C LYS A 237 -14.34 0.41 -11.21
N ALA A 238 -14.99 1.34 -11.92
CA ALA A 238 -15.78 1.01 -13.11
C ALA A 238 -14.93 0.26 -14.15
N ALA A 239 -13.79 0.82 -14.55
CA ALA A 239 -12.90 0.20 -15.53
C ALA A 239 -12.35 -1.17 -15.08
N ALA A 240 -12.11 -1.37 -13.77
CA ALA A 240 -11.61 -2.63 -13.22
C ALA A 240 -12.68 -3.74 -13.17
N LEU A 241 -13.95 -3.38 -13.05
CA LEU A 241 -15.07 -4.32 -12.98
C LEU A 241 -15.63 -4.66 -14.37
N GLU A 242 -15.62 -3.72 -15.33
CA GLU A 242 -16.11 -3.91 -16.70
C GLU A 242 -15.25 -4.88 -17.54
N LYS A 243 -13.95 -4.98 -17.30
CA LYS A 243 -13.01 -5.80 -18.10
C LYS A 243 -13.19 -7.31 -18.00
N ARG A 244 -14.30 -7.82 -17.46
CA ARG A 244 -14.65 -9.26 -17.40
C ARG A 244 -16.04 -9.58 -17.93
N GLY A 245 -16.45 -8.91 -19.00
CA GLY A 245 -17.57 -9.34 -19.83
C GLY A 245 -17.11 -10.34 -20.91
#